data_aba7a38dc58dca33b2dda39cad5067f2
#
_entry.id   aba7a38dc58dca33b2dda39cad5067f2
#
_cell.length_a   1.000
_cell.length_b   1.000
_cell.length_c   1.000
_cell.angle_alpha   90.00
_cell.angle_beta   90.00
_cell.angle_gamma   90.00
#
_symmetry.space_group_name_H-M   'P 1'
#
loop_
_entity.id
_entity.type
_entity.pdbx_description
1 polymer ?
#
loop_
_entity_poly.entity_id
_entity_poly.type
_entity_poly.pdbx_seq_one_letter_code
_entity_poly.pdbx_strand_id
1 'polypeptide(L)'
;LYAAAAQIQALGIQADWVLDQSFPQTARGVYLDYHAQMRGIARTAATKAVGTLRFSVERAPSTALSIAAGTACMTEGETRFQTTAEAVLAAGELSVDAPAEALEPGRSGNAAAGTIVILTACPVGITGCTNPAPFTGGSDQEDDASLRSRILESYQRLPNGANAAWYEQTAMGHEGVAAARAVGRARGIGTVDVYIATAAGLPNGTLLAAVQADLQERREIAVDVQVKAPAAVEMDVSAELAVREGADFSAVKAAAEQALASFFSGRRLGGPVLLAELGDLLYHVEGVENYRLLAPAADLAAEEAVLARG
;
A
#
# COMPACT_ATOMS: atom_id res chain seq x y z
N LEU A 1 -39.96 37.33 16.68
CA LEU A 1 -38.83 37.76 15.82
C LEU A 1 -37.58 36.92 16.07
N TYR A 2 -37.08 36.79 17.30
CA TYR A 2 -35.85 35.99 17.60
C TYR A 2 -35.97 34.52 17.21
N ALA A 3 -37.11 33.87 17.47
CA ALA A 3 -37.29 32.45 17.12
C ALA A 3 -37.28 32.25 15.60
N ALA A 4 -37.95 33.16 14.84
CA ALA A 4 -37.95 33.10 13.37
C ALA A 4 -36.54 33.37 12.80
N ALA A 5 -35.80 34.35 13.35
CA ALA A 5 -34.43 34.64 12.94
C ALA A 5 -33.49 33.45 13.19
N ALA A 6 -33.60 32.77 14.34
CA ALA A 6 -32.84 31.58 14.65
C ALA A 6 -33.14 30.41 13.68
N GLN A 7 -34.39 30.21 13.29
CA GLN A 7 -34.78 29.21 12.31
C GLN A 7 -34.22 29.50 10.90
N ILE A 8 -34.28 30.79 10.49
CA ILE A 8 -33.70 31.21 9.20
C ILE A 8 -32.17 31.02 9.20
N GLN A 9 -31.51 31.36 10.31
CA GLN A 9 -30.07 31.16 10.47
C GLN A 9 -29.69 29.66 10.43
N ALA A 10 -30.48 28.82 11.12
CA ALA A 10 -30.27 27.37 11.09
C ALA A 10 -30.45 26.80 9.68
N LEU A 11 -31.45 27.27 8.95
CA LEU A 11 -31.66 26.88 7.55
C LEU A 11 -30.49 27.33 6.66
N GLY A 12 -29.98 28.56 6.86
CA GLY A 12 -28.75 29.02 6.15
C GLY A 12 -27.56 28.13 6.37
N ILE A 13 -27.26 27.81 7.63
CA ILE A 13 -26.16 26.88 7.99
C ILE A 13 -26.36 25.49 7.34
N GLN A 14 -27.59 25.00 7.34
CA GLN A 14 -27.91 23.73 6.69
C GLN A 14 -27.75 23.80 5.16
N ALA A 15 -28.14 24.90 4.53
CA ALA A 15 -27.94 25.12 3.11
C ALA A 15 -26.45 25.17 2.73
N ASP A 16 -25.63 25.88 3.50
CA ASP A 16 -24.19 25.93 3.31
C ASP A 16 -23.57 24.55 3.47
N TRP A 17 -24.00 23.80 4.48
CA TRP A 17 -23.55 22.43 4.67
C TRP A 17 -23.91 21.51 3.49
N VAL A 18 -25.15 21.61 2.97
CA VAL A 18 -25.57 20.85 1.78
C VAL A 18 -24.75 21.26 0.55
N LEU A 19 -24.45 22.54 0.40
CA LEU A 19 -23.60 23.03 -0.69
C LEU A 19 -22.20 22.43 -0.60
N ASP A 20 -21.60 22.40 0.60
CA ASP A 20 -20.28 21.78 0.83
C ASP A 20 -20.28 20.30 0.45
N GLN A 21 -21.36 19.55 0.75
CA GLN A 21 -21.45 18.13 0.39
C GLN A 21 -21.76 17.89 -1.10
N SER A 22 -22.17 18.91 -1.83
CA SER A 22 -22.58 18.79 -3.25
C SER A 22 -21.39 18.68 -4.21
N PHE A 23 -20.19 19.01 -3.77
CA PHE A 23 -18.99 19.02 -4.62
C PHE A 23 -17.89 18.12 -4.04
N PRO A 24 -17.21 17.32 -4.87
CA PRO A 24 -16.09 16.47 -4.41
C PRO A 24 -14.97 17.24 -3.69
N GLN A 25 -14.76 18.52 -4.06
CA GLN A 25 -13.74 19.39 -3.48
C GLN A 25 -13.97 19.66 -1.99
N THR A 26 -15.21 19.73 -1.56
CA THR A 26 -15.62 20.16 -0.22
C THR A 26 -16.35 19.06 0.57
N ALA A 27 -16.90 18.04 -0.12
CA ALA A 27 -17.58 16.92 0.50
C ALA A 27 -16.68 16.14 1.46
N ARG A 28 -17.27 15.56 2.51
CA ARG A 28 -16.56 14.82 3.56
C ARG A 28 -17.27 13.51 3.91
N GLY A 29 -16.48 12.54 4.40
CA GLY A 29 -16.97 11.26 4.89
C GLY A 29 -17.84 10.54 3.85
N VAL A 30 -19.02 10.06 4.25
CA VAL A 30 -19.93 9.28 3.41
C VAL A 30 -20.38 10.03 2.14
N TYR A 31 -20.48 11.35 2.19
CA TYR A 31 -20.86 12.15 1.01
C TYR A 31 -19.75 12.17 -0.05
N LEU A 32 -18.50 12.20 0.39
CA LEU A 32 -17.36 12.02 -0.51
C LEU A 32 -17.34 10.61 -1.11
N ASP A 33 -17.72 9.59 -0.31
CA ASP A 33 -17.85 8.22 -0.81
C ASP A 33 -18.93 8.09 -1.89
N TYR A 34 -20.05 8.83 -1.79
CA TYR A 34 -21.08 8.87 -2.85
C TYR A 34 -20.51 9.47 -4.14
N HIS A 35 -19.71 10.54 -4.07
CA HIS A 35 -19.03 11.09 -5.24
C HIS A 35 -18.04 10.09 -5.85
N ALA A 36 -17.31 9.33 -5.02
CA ALA A 36 -16.40 8.26 -5.48
C ALA A 36 -17.16 7.17 -6.22
N GLN A 37 -18.29 6.70 -5.67
CA GLN A 37 -19.12 5.66 -6.27
C GLN A 37 -19.66 6.07 -7.66
N MET A 38 -20.03 7.33 -7.86
CA MET A 38 -20.44 7.85 -9.18
C MET A 38 -19.34 7.74 -10.24
N ARG A 39 -18.07 7.59 -9.81
CA ARG A 39 -16.90 7.39 -10.66
C ARG A 39 -16.38 5.94 -10.66
N GLY A 40 -17.11 5.02 -10.01
CA GLY A 40 -16.66 3.64 -9.85
C GLY A 40 -15.45 3.49 -8.94
N ILE A 41 -15.16 4.50 -8.11
CA ILE A 41 -14.07 4.51 -7.14
C ILE A 41 -14.62 4.13 -5.77
N ALA A 42 -13.94 3.22 -5.07
CA ALA A 42 -14.22 2.91 -3.68
C ALA A 42 -13.08 3.41 -2.79
N ARG A 43 -13.41 3.83 -1.56
CA ARG A 43 -12.43 4.14 -0.53
C ARG A 43 -11.66 2.87 -0.17
N THR A 44 -10.35 2.96 -0.08
CA THR A 44 -9.51 1.83 0.36
C THR A 44 -9.82 1.54 1.83
N ALA A 45 -10.24 0.31 2.10
CA ALA A 45 -10.57 -0.12 3.46
C ALA A 45 -9.29 -0.29 4.30
N ALA A 46 -9.43 -0.12 5.61
CA ALA A 46 -8.38 -0.48 6.55
C ALA A 46 -8.09 -1.98 6.48
N THR A 47 -6.83 -2.36 6.63
CA THR A 47 -6.37 -3.75 6.67
C THR A 47 -5.87 -4.12 8.05
N LYS A 48 -5.99 -5.41 8.40
CA LYS A 48 -5.46 -5.94 9.66
C LYS A 48 -3.99 -6.30 9.50
N ALA A 49 -3.22 -6.08 10.56
CA ALA A 49 -1.87 -6.62 10.64
C ALA A 49 -1.93 -8.13 10.87
N VAL A 50 -1.03 -8.86 10.21
CA VAL A 50 -0.90 -10.30 10.32
C VAL A 50 0.49 -10.70 10.76
N GLY A 51 0.59 -11.84 11.43
CA GLY A 51 1.87 -12.35 11.92
C GLY A 51 1.70 -13.70 12.61
N THR A 52 2.68 -14.06 13.42
CA THR A 52 2.71 -15.34 14.14
C THR A 52 2.82 -15.08 15.63
N LEU A 53 1.98 -15.74 16.41
CA LEU A 53 2.06 -15.81 17.86
C LEU A 53 2.72 -17.13 18.27
N ARG A 54 3.68 -17.06 19.17
CA ARG A 54 4.29 -18.21 19.82
C ARG A 54 3.71 -18.37 21.22
N PHE A 55 3.12 -19.52 21.47
CA PHE A 55 2.62 -19.90 22.78
C PHE A 55 3.65 -20.82 23.44
N SER A 56 3.86 -20.67 24.75
CA SER A 56 4.87 -21.39 25.50
C SER A 56 4.33 -21.93 26.82
N VAL A 57 5.01 -22.97 27.29
CA VAL A 57 4.78 -23.63 28.59
C VAL A 57 6.07 -23.68 29.38
N GLU A 58 5.99 -23.62 30.73
CA GLU A 58 7.18 -23.74 31.59
C GLU A 58 7.74 -25.16 31.62
N ARG A 59 6.90 -26.18 31.46
CA ARG A 59 7.30 -27.59 31.43
C ARG A 59 6.62 -28.27 30.27
N ALA A 60 7.38 -29.13 29.58
CA ALA A 60 6.86 -29.95 28.49
C ALA A 60 5.64 -30.77 28.96
N PRO A 61 4.49 -30.67 28.30
CA PRO A 61 3.29 -31.39 28.67
C PRO A 61 3.42 -32.87 28.30
N SER A 62 2.78 -33.76 29.08
CA SER A 62 2.71 -35.18 28.80
C SER A 62 1.67 -35.54 27.73
N THR A 63 0.74 -34.65 27.46
CA THR A 63 -0.31 -34.75 26.42
C THR A 63 -0.33 -33.52 25.57
N ALA A 64 -0.78 -33.62 24.31
CA ALA A 64 -0.90 -32.48 23.42
C ALA A 64 -1.91 -31.45 23.98
N LEU A 65 -1.60 -30.18 23.86
CA LEU A 65 -2.44 -29.07 24.25
C LEU A 65 -2.94 -28.33 23.00
N SER A 66 -4.23 -28.11 22.90
CA SER A 66 -4.85 -27.38 21.78
C SER A 66 -5.02 -25.91 22.13
N ILE A 67 -4.67 -25.05 21.17
CA ILE A 67 -4.88 -23.60 21.18
C ILE A 67 -5.91 -23.32 20.09
N ALA A 68 -7.11 -22.99 20.48
CA ALA A 68 -8.20 -22.77 19.54
C ALA A 68 -7.96 -21.52 18.66
N ALA A 69 -8.52 -21.52 17.46
CA ALA A 69 -8.67 -20.31 16.67
C ALA A 69 -9.50 -19.28 17.46
N GLY A 70 -9.13 -17.98 17.35
CA GLY A 70 -9.74 -16.93 18.15
C GLY A 70 -9.13 -16.75 19.55
N THR A 71 -8.05 -17.47 19.90
CA THR A 71 -7.32 -17.23 21.13
C THR A 71 -6.74 -15.83 21.12
N ALA A 72 -7.12 -15.01 22.11
CA ALA A 72 -6.78 -13.57 22.15
C ALA A 72 -5.54 -13.32 23.01
N CYS A 73 -4.64 -12.53 22.44
CA CYS A 73 -3.46 -11.96 23.10
C CYS A 73 -3.44 -10.45 22.90
N MET A 74 -2.67 -9.73 23.70
CA MET A 74 -2.51 -8.28 23.54
C MET A 74 -1.12 -7.78 23.92
N THR A 75 -0.80 -6.58 23.44
CA THR A 75 0.37 -5.82 23.89
C THR A 75 0.07 -5.14 25.22
N GLU A 76 1.10 -4.60 25.89
CA GLU A 76 0.93 -3.72 27.07
C GLU A 76 0.11 -2.46 26.74
N GLY A 77 0.13 -2.00 25.48
CA GLY A 77 -0.68 -0.89 24.98
C GLY A 77 -2.12 -1.26 24.58
N GLU A 78 -2.63 -2.42 25.05
CA GLU A 78 -4.01 -2.89 24.86
C GLU A 78 -4.38 -3.21 23.38
N THR A 79 -3.45 -3.21 22.43
CA THR A 79 -3.71 -3.68 21.08
C THR A 79 -3.91 -5.18 21.10
N ARG A 80 -5.06 -5.64 20.56
CA ARG A 80 -5.51 -7.03 20.64
C ARG A 80 -5.23 -7.79 19.35
N PHE A 81 -4.85 -9.06 19.50
CA PHE A 81 -4.58 -10.00 18.43
C PHE A 81 -5.31 -11.32 18.71
N GLN A 82 -5.64 -12.04 17.66
CA GLN A 82 -6.29 -13.35 17.77
C GLN A 82 -5.65 -14.35 16.81
N THR A 83 -5.59 -15.61 17.22
CA THR A 83 -5.19 -16.70 16.31
C THR A 83 -6.22 -16.91 15.21
N THR A 84 -5.78 -17.09 13.97
CA THR A 84 -6.65 -17.33 12.81
C THR A 84 -6.93 -18.82 12.56
N ALA A 85 -6.08 -19.69 13.13
CA ALA A 85 -6.21 -21.14 13.03
C ALA A 85 -5.91 -21.82 14.37
N GLU A 86 -6.40 -23.03 14.53
CA GLU A 86 -6.01 -23.89 15.64
C GLU A 86 -4.54 -24.29 15.54
N ALA A 87 -3.85 -24.31 16.68
CA ALA A 87 -2.48 -24.82 16.79
C ALA A 87 -2.43 -25.87 17.91
N VAL A 88 -1.62 -26.91 17.74
CA VAL A 88 -1.47 -27.98 18.72
C VAL A 88 -0.04 -28.05 19.19
N LEU A 89 0.18 -27.79 20.48
CA LEU A 89 1.48 -28.03 21.13
C LEU A 89 1.60 -29.52 21.40
N ALA A 90 2.53 -30.17 20.73
CA ALA A 90 2.74 -31.61 20.88
C ALA A 90 3.29 -31.98 22.27
N ALA A 91 3.04 -33.20 22.73
CA ALA A 91 3.63 -33.70 23.95
C ALA A 91 5.16 -33.67 23.87
N GLY A 92 5.81 -33.14 24.90
CA GLY A 92 7.25 -32.99 24.93
C GLY A 92 7.80 -31.67 24.37
N GLU A 93 7.01 -30.89 23.66
CA GLU A 93 7.38 -29.57 23.12
C GLU A 93 7.18 -28.45 24.16
N LEU A 94 7.98 -27.39 24.07
CA LEU A 94 7.89 -26.23 24.97
C LEU A 94 7.18 -25.02 24.35
N SER A 95 7.02 -25.01 23.05
CA SER A 95 6.34 -23.91 22.35
C SER A 95 5.73 -24.36 21.04
N VAL A 96 4.72 -23.61 20.58
CA VAL A 96 4.07 -23.79 19.27
C VAL A 96 3.76 -22.44 18.66
N ASP A 97 3.92 -22.33 17.36
CA ASP A 97 3.61 -21.15 16.59
C ASP A 97 2.21 -21.26 15.97
N ALA A 98 1.41 -20.19 16.08
CA ALA A 98 0.08 -20.10 15.51
C ALA A 98 -0.04 -18.85 14.63
N PRO A 99 -0.63 -18.92 13.43
CA PRO A 99 -0.91 -17.75 12.63
C PRO A 99 -1.95 -16.88 13.35
N ALA A 100 -1.76 -15.57 13.28
CA ALA A 100 -2.62 -14.62 13.99
C ALA A 100 -2.78 -13.31 13.22
N GLU A 101 -3.83 -12.57 13.56
CA GLU A 101 -4.13 -11.26 13.03
C GLU A 101 -4.46 -10.27 14.14
N ALA A 102 -4.34 -8.97 13.87
CA ALA A 102 -4.88 -7.95 14.75
C ALA A 102 -6.41 -8.04 14.80
N LEU A 103 -7.01 -7.79 15.97
CA LEU A 103 -8.47 -7.82 16.12
C LEU A 103 -9.11 -6.68 15.34
N GLU A 104 -8.53 -5.49 15.45
CA GLU A 104 -8.97 -4.29 14.76
C GLU A 104 -8.08 -4.01 13.54
N PRO A 105 -8.66 -3.59 12.41
CA PRO A 105 -7.87 -3.11 11.28
C PRO A 105 -7.25 -1.76 11.58
N GLY A 106 -6.13 -1.47 10.96
CA GLY A 106 -5.44 -0.20 11.12
C GLY A 106 -3.95 -0.36 11.35
N ARG A 107 -3.23 0.75 11.19
CA ARG A 107 -1.79 0.83 11.41
C ARG A 107 -1.41 0.50 12.87
N SER A 108 -2.31 0.77 13.83
CA SER A 108 -2.13 0.42 15.25
C SER A 108 -1.95 -1.06 15.50
N GLY A 109 -2.41 -1.93 14.58
CA GLY A 109 -2.18 -3.37 14.63
C GLY A 109 -0.77 -3.82 14.30
N ASN A 110 0.08 -2.96 13.73
CA ASN A 110 1.49 -3.30 13.48
C ASN A 110 2.24 -3.27 14.80
N ALA A 111 2.73 -4.42 15.24
CA ALA A 111 3.41 -4.60 16.51
C ALA A 111 4.84 -5.08 16.28
N ALA A 112 5.81 -4.51 17.00
CA ALA A 112 7.19 -4.96 16.96
C ALA A 112 7.33 -6.39 17.51
N ALA A 113 8.39 -7.09 17.15
CA ALA A 113 8.68 -8.42 17.69
C ALA A 113 8.80 -8.35 19.25
N GLY A 114 8.24 -9.35 19.92
CA GLY A 114 8.30 -9.48 21.38
C GLY A 114 7.39 -8.56 22.17
N THR A 115 6.48 -7.80 21.54
CA THR A 115 5.59 -6.85 22.24
C THR A 115 4.23 -7.41 22.63
N ILE A 116 3.82 -8.55 22.07
CA ILE A 116 2.54 -9.21 22.38
C ILE A 116 2.81 -10.24 23.47
N VAL A 117 2.59 -9.86 24.72
CA VAL A 117 3.02 -10.65 25.88
C VAL A 117 1.90 -11.01 26.84
N ILE A 118 0.70 -10.47 26.66
CA ILE A 118 -0.42 -10.67 27.56
C ILE A 118 -1.44 -11.63 26.93
N LEU A 119 -1.71 -12.77 27.61
CA LEU A 119 -2.78 -13.68 27.27
C LEU A 119 -4.10 -13.14 27.84
N THR A 120 -5.05 -12.78 26.98
CA THR A 120 -6.38 -12.29 27.42
C THR A 120 -7.30 -13.47 27.72
N ALA A 121 -7.20 -14.54 26.93
CA ALA A 121 -7.87 -15.82 27.18
C ALA A 121 -6.78 -16.89 27.21
N CYS A 122 -6.46 -17.41 28.40
CA CYS A 122 -5.39 -18.39 28.58
C CYS A 122 -5.91 -19.80 28.26
N PRO A 123 -5.44 -20.48 27.19
CA PRO A 123 -5.73 -21.89 26.99
C PRO A 123 -5.14 -22.72 28.13
N VAL A 124 -5.81 -23.83 28.45
CA VAL A 124 -5.39 -24.69 29.56
C VAL A 124 -3.97 -25.18 29.35
N GLY A 125 -3.09 -24.90 30.34
CA GLY A 125 -1.70 -25.34 30.35
C GLY A 125 -0.71 -24.39 29.67
N ILE A 126 -1.15 -23.39 28.91
CA ILE A 126 -0.28 -22.37 28.32
C ILE A 126 0.06 -21.31 29.37
N THR A 127 1.35 -20.97 29.48
CA THR A 127 1.83 -20.00 30.49
C THR A 127 2.29 -18.68 29.92
N GLY A 128 2.60 -18.61 28.63
CA GLY A 128 3.06 -17.38 27.99
C GLY A 128 2.73 -17.31 26.50
N CYS A 129 2.71 -16.08 25.97
CA CYS A 129 2.68 -15.81 24.56
C CYS A 129 3.69 -14.74 24.18
N THR A 130 4.18 -14.77 22.95
CA THR A 130 4.99 -13.72 22.35
C THR A 130 4.84 -13.74 20.84
N ASN A 131 5.26 -12.69 20.16
CA ASN A 131 5.40 -12.67 18.70
C ASN A 131 6.88 -12.68 18.33
N PRO A 132 7.41 -13.76 17.74
CA PRO A 132 8.82 -13.87 17.40
C PRO A 132 9.26 -12.94 16.27
N ALA A 133 8.30 -12.48 15.45
CA ALA A 133 8.50 -11.52 14.36
C ALA A 133 7.47 -10.38 14.47
N PRO A 134 7.72 -9.23 13.84
CA PRO A 134 6.75 -8.14 13.87
C PRO A 134 5.45 -8.51 13.14
N PHE A 135 4.33 -8.00 13.63
CA PHE A 135 3.06 -7.99 12.89
C PHE A 135 3.07 -6.82 11.91
N THR A 136 2.72 -7.10 10.66
CA THR A 136 2.78 -6.15 9.55
C THR A 136 1.54 -6.21 8.66
N GLY A 137 1.40 -5.25 7.73
CA GLY A 137 0.28 -5.21 6.79
C GLY A 137 -0.96 -4.49 7.31
N GLY A 138 -0.95 -4.01 8.55
CA GLY A 138 -2.00 -3.13 9.07
C GLY A 138 -1.92 -1.75 8.45
N SER A 139 -3.02 -1.28 7.85
CA SER A 139 -3.15 0.06 7.29
C SER A 139 -4.48 0.69 7.69
N ASP A 140 -4.47 1.99 7.90
CA ASP A 140 -5.68 2.74 8.19
C ASP A 140 -6.55 2.85 6.93
N GLN A 141 -7.83 3.13 7.13
CA GLN A 141 -8.72 3.46 6.02
C GLN A 141 -8.21 4.72 5.31
N GLU A 142 -8.35 4.75 4.00
CA GLU A 142 -8.01 5.92 3.18
C GLU A 142 -8.71 7.17 3.68
N ASP A 143 -7.97 8.24 3.88
CA ASP A 143 -8.50 9.51 4.33
C ASP A 143 -9.26 10.27 3.22
N ASP A 144 -10.02 11.30 3.63
CA ASP A 144 -10.79 12.11 2.69
C ASP A 144 -9.92 12.88 1.69
N ALA A 145 -8.69 13.24 2.07
CA ALA A 145 -7.81 13.99 1.19
C ALA A 145 -7.30 13.11 0.04
N SER A 146 -6.87 11.89 0.35
CA SER A 146 -6.41 10.89 -0.62
C SER A 146 -7.55 10.47 -1.56
N LEU A 147 -8.73 10.14 -1.01
CA LEU A 147 -9.90 9.78 -1.82
C LEU A 147 -10.32 10.94 -2.74
N ARG A 148 -10.34 12.16 -2.23
CA ARG A 148 -10.65 13.37 -3.02
C ARG A 148 -9.68 13.56 -4.18
N SER A 149 -8.40 13.39 -3.94
CA SER A 149 -7.38 13.46 -4.99
C SER A 149 -7.66 12.46 -6.11
N ARG A 150 -7.95 11.20 -5.78
CA ARG A 150 -8.30 10.15 -6.74
C ARG A 150 -9.57 10.46 -7.52
N ILE A 151 -10.61 10.99 -6.85
CA ILE A 151 -11.85 11.42 -7.51
C ILE A 151 -11.55 12.53 -8.51
N LEU A 152 -10.84 13.58 -8.10
CA LEU A 152 -10.52 14.72 -8.95
C LEU A 152 -9.63 14.31 -10.14
N GLU A 153 -8.64 13.43 -9.91
CA GLU A 153 -7.84 12.87 -11.00
C GLU A 153 -8.69 12.10 -12.01
N SER A 154 -9.71 11.34 -11.54
CA SER A 154 -10.62 10.61 -12.42
C SER A 154 -11.46 11.52 -13.34
N TYR A 155 -11.69 12.77 -12.95
CA TYR A 155 -12.36 13.76 -13.82
C TYR A 155 -11.39 14.35 -14.86
N GLN A 156 -10.10 14.44 -14.54
CA GLN A 156 -9.10 14.97 -15.46
C GLN A 156 -8.72 13.95 -16.53
N ARG A 157 -8.77 12.66 -16.19
CA ARG A 157 -8.37 11.53 -17.05
C ARG A 157 -9.58 10.67 -17.41
N LEU A 158 -10.47 11.20 -18.24
CA LEU A 158 -11.64 10.46 -18.71
C LEU A 158 -11.24 9.49 -19.83
N PRO A 159 -11.32 8.15 -19.61
CA PRO A 159 -11.12 7.19 -20.67
C PRO A 159 -12.31 7.26 -21.65
N ASN A 160 -12.03 7.48 -22.93
CA ASN A 160 -13.06 7.59 -23.96
C ASN A 160 -12.86 6.61 -25.13
N GLY A 161 -12.09 5.55 -24.94
CA GLY A 161 -11.80 4.54 -25.95
C GLY A 161 -10.70 4.89 -26.95
N ALA A 162 -10.40 6.19 -27.13
CA ALA A 162 -9.44 6.68 -28.13
C ALA A 162 -8.22 7.38 -27.52
N ASN A 163 -8.18 7.60 -26.21
CA ASN A 163 -7.11 8.33 -25.54
C ASN A 163 -6.16 7.42 -24.75
N ALA A 164 -4.98 7.94 -24.43
CA ALA A 164 -3.97 7.22 -23.65
C ALA A 164 -4.54 6.69 -22.32
N ALA A 165 -5.38 7.48 -21.64
CA ALA A 165 -5.98 7.10 -20.37
C ALA A 165 -6.83 5.83 -20.46
N TRP A 166 -7.52 5.59 -21.57
CA TRP A 166 -8.29 4.38 -21.77
C TRP A 166 -7.40 3.13 -21.89
N TYR A 167 -6.32 3.22 -22.67
CA TYR A 167 -5.34 2.12 -22.81
C TYR A 167 -4.65 1.82 -21.48
N GLU A 168 -4.22 2.87 -20.77
CA GLU A 168 -3.58 2.75 -19.46
C GLU A 168 -4.53 2.10 -18.43
N GLN A 169 -5.78 2.57 -18.33
CA GLN A 169 -6.75 2.04 -17.38
C GLN A 169 -7.15 0.60 -17.71
N THR A 170 -7.34 0.27 -18.98
CA THR A 170 -7.65 -1.10 -19.42
C THR A 170 -6.50 -2.04 -19.04
N ALA A 171 -5.25 -1.64 -19.31
CA ALA A 171 -4.08 -2.42 -18.95
C ALA A 171 -3.94 -2.60 -17.43
N MET A 172 -4.17 -1.54 -16.63
CA MET A 172 -4.14 -1.60 -15.17
C MET A 172 -5.29 -2.41 -14.56
N GLY A 173 -6.34 -2.72 -15.31
CA GLY A 173 -7.41 -3.64 -14.90
C GLY A 173 -6.96 -5.11 -14.80
N HIS A 174 -5.82 -5.47 -15.35
CA HIS A 174 -5.26 -6.82 -15.26
C HIS A 174 -4.51 -7.04 -13.96
N GLU A 175 -4.77 -8.18 -13.33
CA GLU A 175 -4.05 -8.58 -12.12
C GLU A 175 -2.54 -8.68 -12.38
N GLY A 176 -1.73 -8.07 -11.51
CA GLY A 176 -0.28 -8.02 -11.64
C GLY A 176 0.26 -6.78 -12.36
N VAL A 177 -0.56 -5.98 -13.03
CA VAL A 177 -0.14 -4.69 -13.59
C VAL A 177 -0.21 -3.62 -12.49
N ALA A 178 0.94 -3.04 -12.16
CA ALA A 178 1.05 -1.99 -11.16
C ALA A 178 1.08 -0.58 -11.76
N ALA A 179 1.53 -0.46 -13.01
CA ALA A 179 1.52 0.78 -13.79
C ALA A 179 1.44 0.50 -15.27
N ALA A 180 0.83 1.42 -16.01
CA ALA A 180 0.76 1.40 -17.47
C ALA A 180 0.99 2.80 -18.04
N ARG A 181 1.62 2.88 -19.21
CA ARG A 181 1.82 4.11 -20.00
C ARG A 181 1.51 3.85 -21.46
N ALA A 182 0.66 4.66 -22.06
CA ALA A 182 0.27 4.54 -23.46
C ALA A 182 0.88 5.69 -24.28
N VAL A 183 1.72 5.33 -25.23
CA VAL A 183 2.42 6.26 -26.12
C VAL A 183 1.78 6.21 -27.50
N GLY A 184 1.07 7.25 -27.85
CA GLY A 184 0.46 7.38 -29.18
C GLY A 184 1.51 7.69 -30.25
N ARG A 185 1.32 7.10 -31.46
CA ARG A 185 2.20 7.32 -32.62
C ARG A 185 3.65 6.84 -32.44
N ALA A 186 3.93 5.96 -31.48
CA ALA A 186 5.28 5.47 -31.20
C ALA A 186 5.95 4.82 -32.43
N ARG A 187 5.14 4.18 -33.31
CA ARG A 187 5.58 3.52 -34.54
C ARG A 187 5.03 4.19 -35.82
N GLY A 188 4.44 5.40 -35.69
CA GLY A 188 3.80 6.13 -36.77
C GLY A 188 2.30 6.36 -36.56
N ILE A 189 1.64 6.99 -37.54
CA ILE A 189 0.20 7.32 -37.46
C ILE A 189 -0.62 6.02 -37.31
N GLY A 190 -1.62 6.06 -36.40
CA GLY A 190 -2.50 4.91 -36.15
C GLY A 190 -1.91 3.85 -35.24
N THR A 191 -0.81 4.12 -34.55
CA THR A 191 -0.17 3.17 -33.64
C THR A 191 -0.19 3.64 -32.20
N VAL A 192 -0.35 2.70 -31.24
CA VAL A 192 -0.24 2.94 -29.81
C VAL A 192 0.62 1.85 -29.19
N ASP A 193 1.67 2.23 -28.49
CA ASP A 193 2.46 1.32 -27.68
C ASP A 193 2.07 1.50 -26.22
N VAL A 194 1.73 0.39 -25.54
CA VAL A 194 1.35 0.37 -24.14
C VAL A 194 2.45 -0.31 -23.34
N TYR A 195 3.15 0.44 -22.53
CA TYR A 195 4.17 -0.08 -21.63
C TYR A 195 3.53 -0.43 -20.29
N ILE A 196 3.78 -1.62 -19.77
CA ILE A 196 3.26 -2.06 -18.47
C ILE A 196 4.39 -2.49 -17.55
N ALA A 197 4.20 -2.26 -16.26
CA ALA A 197 5.12 -2.72 -15.22
C ALA A 197 4.35 -3.42 -14.09
N THR A 198 4.98 -4.38 -13.43
CA THR A 198 4.47 -5.04 -12.23
C THR A 198 5.01 -4.32 -10.99
N ALA A 199 4.47 -4.58 -9.81
CA ALA A 199 5.01 -4.02 -8.56
C ALA A 199 6.49 -4.41 -8.35
N ALA A 200 6.90 -5.60 -8.80
CA ALA A 200 8.28 -6.09 -8.73
C ALA A 200 9.19 -5.60 -9.87
N GLY A 201 8.65 -4.83 -10.83
CA GLY A 201 9.43 -4.31 -11.96
C GLY A 201 8.90 -4.78 -13.33
N LEU A 202 9.73 -5.45 -14.13
CA LEU A 202 9.37 -5.84 -15.48
C LEU A 202 8.31 -6.95 -15.51
N PRO A 203 7.33 -6.88 -16.46
CA PRO A 203 6.32 -7.90 -16.64
C PRO A 203 6.90 -9.16 -17.28
N ASN A 204 6.30 -10.32 -17.02
CA ASN A 204 6.59 -11.56 -17.74
C ASN A 204 5.83 -11.63 -19.07
N GLY A 205 6.23 -12.57 -19.94
CA GLY A 205 5.64 -12.75 -21.26
C GLY A 205 4.15 -13.14 -21.22
N THR A 206 3.72 -13.87 -20.20
CA THR A 206 2.31 -14.28 -20.03
C THR A 206 1.41 -13.08 -19.77
N LEU A 207 1.83 -12.17 -18.88
CA LEU A 207 1.10 -10.94 -18.57
C LEU A 207 1.04 -10.01 -19.80
N LEU A 208 2.17 -9.84 -20.51
CA LEU A 208 2.20 -9.07 -21.75
C LEU A 208 1.20 -9.61 -22.80
N ALA A 209 1.16 -10.94 -22.99
CA ALA A 209 0.24 -11.57 -23.93
C ALA A 209 -1.23 -11.42 -23.51
N ALA A 210 -1.54 -11.54 -22.22
CA ALA A 210 -2.90 -11.38 -21.71
C ALA A 210 -3.43 -9.95 -21.92
N VAL A 211 -2.63 -8.93 -21.57
CA VAL A 211 -2.99 -7.52 -21.77
C VAL A 211 -3.07 -7.19 -23.27
N GLN A 212 -2.14 -7.73 -24.09
CA GLN A 212 -2.18 -7.56 -25.55
C GLN A 212 -3.48 -8.10 -26.16
N ALA A 213 -3.92 -9.29 -25.75
CA ALA A 213 -5.13 -9.92 -26.28
C ALA A 213 -6.38 -9.09 -25.95
N ASP A 214 -6.51 -8.62 -24.70
CA ASP A 214 -7.64 -7.79 -24.25
C ASP A 214 -7.68 -6.44 -24.97
N LEU A 215 -6.54 -5.75 -25.05
CA LEU A 215 -6.46 -4.49 -25.80
C LEU A 215 -6.71 -4.66 -27.28
N GLN A 216 -6.26 -5.75 -27.88
CA GLN A 216 -6.50 -6.06 -29.30
C GLN A 216 -7.98 -6.29 -29.60
N GLU A 217 -8.74 -6.91 -28.67
CA GLU A 217 -10.18 -7.12 -28.82
C GLU A 217 -10.98 -5.83 -28.70
N ARG A 218 -10.54 -4.92 -27.82
CA ARG A 218 -11.29 -3.69 -27.47
C ARG A 218 -10.82 -2.43 -28.20
N ARG A 219 -9.68 -2.47 -28.88
CA ARG A 219 -9.13 -1.31 -29.59
C ARG A 219 -10.03 -0.80 -30.70
N GLU A 220 -9.86 0.42 -31.08
CA GLU A 220 -10.46 0.97 -32.29
C GLU A 220 -9.96 0.25 -33.56
N ILE A 221 -10.81 0.17 -34.59
CA ILE A 221 -10.53 -0.57 -35.81
C ILE A 221 -9.25 -0.09 -36.51
N ALA A 222 -9.01 1.23 -36.50
CA ALA A 222 -7.89 1.86 -37.21
C ALA A 222 -6.60 1.96 -36.39
N VAL A 223 -6.56 1.43 -35.17
CA VAL A 223 -5.41 1.53 -34.27
C VAL A 223 -4.66 0.21 -34.19
N ASP A 224 -3.36 0.24 -34.43
CA ASP A 224 -2.45 -0.89 -34.16
C ASP A 224 -1.85 -0.72 -32.76
N VAL A 225 -2.24 -1.61 -31.82
CA VAL A 225 -1.79 -1.58 -30.42
C VAL A 225 -0.74 -2.65 -30.16
N GLN A 226 0.34 -2.28 -29.49
CA GLN A 226 1.36 -3.20 -28.99
C GLN A 226 1.60 -3.00 -27.50
N VAL A 227 1.56 -4.10 -26.74
CA VAL A 227 1.91 -4.10 -25.31
C VAL A 227 3.37 -4.52 -25.16
N LYS A 228 4.13 -3.73 -24.42
CA LYS A 228 5.58 -3.89 -24.30
C LYS A 228 6.03 -3.79 -22.84
N ALA A 229 7.14 -4.44 -22.53
CA ALA A 229 7.89 -4.13 -21.32
C ALA A 229 8.64 -2.79 -21.51
N PRO A 230 8.75 -1.97 -20.48
CA PRO A 230 9.56 -0.76 -20.54
C PRO A 230 11.05 -1.09 -20.63
N ALA A 231 11.84 -0.15 -21.11
CA ALA A 231 13.29 -0.22 -21.00
C ALA A 231 13.69 -0.05 -19.53
N ALA A 232 14.46 -0.98 -18.99
CA ALA A 232 15.01 -0.85 -17.65
C ALA A 232 16.27 0.03 -17.69
N VAL A 233 16.32 1.03 -16.82
CA VAL A 233 17.52 1.84 -16.58
C VAL A 233 17.97 1.56 -15.15
N GLU A 234 19.12 0.86 -15.03
CA GLU A 234 19.74 0.60 -13.73
C GLU A 234 20.33 1.89 -13.19
N MET A 235 20.06 2.17 -11.91
CA MET A 235 20.50 3.36 -11.21
C MET A 235 21.13 2.98 -9.88
N ASP A 236 22.44 3.03 -9.81
CA ASP A 236 23.15 2.81 -8.55
C ASP A 236 22.90 3.97 -7.58
N VAL A 237 22.38 3.65 -6.39
CA VAL A 237 22.22 4.61 -5.31
C VAL A 237 23.25 4.35 -4.25
N SER A 238 24.06 5.35 -3.97
CA SER A 238 25.08 5.30 -2.91
C SER A 238 24.93 6.53 -2.01
N ALA A 239 24.81 6.30 -0.71
CA ALA A 239 24.68 7.36 0.28
C ALA A 239 25.44 7.04 1.56
N GLU A 240 25.96 8.10 2.20
CA GLU A 240 26.47 8.07 3.57
C GLU A 240 25.33 8.47 4.52
N LEU A 241 25.09 7.68 5.56
CA LEU A 241 24.09 7.95 6.56
C LEU A 241 24.76 8.28 7.91
N ALA A 242 24.39 9.40 8.50
CA ALA A 242 24.63 9.71 9.89
C ALA A 242 23.40 9.30 10.71
N VAL A 243 23.59 8.45 11.72
CA VAL A 243 22.49 7.97 12.57
C VAL A 243 22.47 8.72 13.88
N ARG A 244 21.27 8.87 14.45
CA ARG A 244 21.06 9.51 15.75
C ARG A 244 21.74 8.72 16.85
N GLU A 245 22.17 9.40 17.90
CA GLU A 245 22.77 8.79 19.08
C GLU A 245 21.82 7.75 19.71
N GLY A 246 22.32 6.52 19.90
CA GLY A 246 21.54 5.40 20.42
C GLY A 246 20.77 4.57 19.38
N ALA A 247 20.74 4.98 18.11
CA ALA A 247 20.14 4.18 17.04
C ALA A 247 21.11 3.07 16.57
N ASP A 248 20.54 1.89 16.28
CA ASP A 248 21.32 0.79 15.67
C ASP A 248 21.52 1.06 14.18
N PHE A 249 22.77 1.27 13.79
CA PHE A 249 23.14 1.52 12.38
C PHE A 249 22.68 0.41 11.43
N SER A 250 22.72 -0.85 11.85
CA SER A 250 22.33 -1.99 11.02
C SER A 250 20.81 -1.96 10.71
N ALA A 251 19.99 -1.63 11.71
CA ALA A 251 18.55 -1.50 11.54
C ALA A 251 18.20 -0.29 10.66
N VAL A 252 18.84 0.86 10.88
CA VAL A 252 18.63 2.08 10.08
C VAL A 252 19.04 1.85 8.62
N LYS A 253 20.18 1.19 8.39
CA LYS A 253 20.65 0.83 7.04
C LYS A 253 19.64 -0.06 6.33
N ALA A 254 19.16 -1.13 6.98
CA ALA A 254 18.17 -2.03 6.39
C ALA A 254 16.85 -1.31 6.05
N ALA A 255 16.40 -0.40 6.93
CA ALA A 255 15.21 0.42 6.68
C ALA A 255 15.40 1.37 5.49
N ALA A 256 16.58 1.97 5.33
CA ALA A 256 16.91 2.82 4.19
C ALA A 256 16.96 2.02 2.87
N GLU A 257 17.58 0.84 2.88
CA GLU A 257 17.61 -0.07 1.72
C GLU A 257 16.18 -0.50 1.33
N GLN A 258 15.33 -0.82 2.29
CA GLN A 258 13.93 -1.18 2.04
C GLN A 258 13.12 0.00 1.49
N ALA A 259 13.34 1.21 2.00
CA ALA A 259 12.70 2.42 1.50
C ALA A 259 13.10 2.69 0.04
N LEU A 260 14.39 2.58 -0.30
CA LEU A 260 14.89 2.70 -1.67
C LEU A 260 14.32 1.61 -2.59
N ALA A 261 14.29 0.35 -2.17
CA ALA A 261 13.69 -0.73 -2.95
C ALA A 261 12.20 -0.50 -3.23
N SER A 262 11.47 0.06 -2.26
CA SER A 262 10.06 0.43 -2.44
C SER A 262 9.89 1.61 -3.40
N PHE A 263 10.81 2.55 -3.38
CA PHE A 263 10.84 3.70 -4.29
C PHE A 263 11.03 3.27 -5.75
N PHE A 264 11.96 2.35 -6.02
CA PHE A 264 12.23 1.81 -7.36
C PHE A 264 11.26 0.72 -7.81
N SER A 265 10.04 0.71 -7.28
CA SER A 265 9.00 -0.22 -7.73
C SER A 265 8.49 0.12 -9.14
N GLY A 266 7.90 -0.87 -9.80
CA GLY A 266 7.31 -0.68 -11.14
C GLY A 266 6.18 0.34 -11.23
N ARG A 267 5.67 0.80 -10.09
CA ARG A 267 4.67 1.89 -10.01
C ARG A 267 5.21 3.23 -10.52
N ARG A 268 6.53 3.40 -10.59
CA ARG A 268 7.17 4.63 -11.11
C ARG A 268 7.46 4.59 -12.61
N LEU A 269 6.83 3.68 -13.34
CA LEU A 269 6.94 3.62 -14.81
C LEU A 269 6.72 5.00 -15.44
N GLY A 270 7.68 5.46 -16.23
CA GLY A 270 7.66 6.74 -16.92
C GLY A 270 7.88 7.96 -16.02
N GLY A 271 8.05 7.78 -14.72
CA GLY A 271 8.29 8.86 -13.77
C GLY A 271 9.76 9.28 -13.72
N PRO A 272 10.04 10.54 -13.34
CA PRO A 272 11.41 10.97 -13.10
C PRO A 272 11.96 10.36 -11.81
N VAL A 273 13.27 10.32 -11.66
CA VAL A 273 13.95 10.09 -10.38
C VAL A 273 14.71 11.36 -10.04
N LEU A 274 14.22 12.07 -9.02
CA LEU A 274 14.82 13.32 -8.58
C LEU A 274 15.74 13.08 -7.38
N LEU A 275 16.92 13.68 -7.37
CA LEU A 275 17.85 13.65 -6.23
C LEU A 275 17.19 14.16 -4.95
N ALA A 276 16.32 15.16 -5.07
CA ALA A 276 15.56 15.70 -3.94
C ALA A 276 14.60 14.69 -3.34
N GLU A 277 13.92 13.85 -4.16
CA GLU A 277 13.03 12.79 -3.68
C GLU A 277 13.81 11.68 -2.97
N LEU A 278 14.95 11.27 -3.53
CA LEU A 278 15.84 10.29 -2.89
C LEU A 278 16.38 10.79 -1.56
N GLY A 279 16.74 12.08 -1.51
CA GLY A 279 17.19 12.72 -0.28
C GLY A 279 16.10 12.82 0.77
N ASP A 280 14.92 13.23 0.39
CA ASP A 280 13.75 13.29 1.29
C ASP A 280 13.40 11.90 1.86
N LEU A 281 13.40 10.88 1.00
CA LEU A 281 13.16 9.50 1.39
C LEU A 281 14.18 9.02 2.45
N LEU A 282 15.47 9.25 2.22
CA LEU A 282 16.53 8.85 3.16
C LEU A 282 16.47 9.62 4.47
N TYR A 283 16.13 10.92 4.41
CA TYR A 283 16.02 11.76 5.60
C TYR A 283 14.85 11.37 6.51
N HIS A 284 13.76 10.85 5.94
CA HIS A 284 12.59 10.41 6.69
C HIS A 284 12.69 8.98 7.24
N VAL A 285 13.78 8.25 6.97
CA VAL A 285 14.02 6.96 7.62
C VAL A 285 14.25 7.17 9.11
N GLU A 286 13.50 6.45 9.93
CA GLU A 286 13.62 6.54 11.39
C GLU A 286 15.05 6.20 11.85
N GLY A 287 15.61 7.07 12.69
CA GLY A 287 16.98 6.94 13.18
C GLY A 287 18.05 7.64 12.33
N VAL A 288 17.72 8.15 11.16
CA VAL A 288 18.64 8.99 10.37
C VAL A 288 18.67 10.40 10.96
N GLU A 289 19.87 10.91 11.23
CA GLU A 289 20.13 12.29 11.63
C GLU A 289 20.44 13.17 10.42
N ASN A 290 21.29 12.66 9.50
CA ASN A 290 21.67 13.33 8.28
C ASN A 290 22.09 12.31 7.21
N TYR A 291 22.12 12.73 5.96
CA TYR A 291 22.57 11.91 4.84
C TYR A 291 23.43 12.73 3.86
N ARG A 292 24.25 12.03 3.08
CA ARG A 292 24.98 12.55 1.94
C ARG A 292 24.82 11.61 0.77
N LEU A 293 24.08 12.03 -0.26
CA LEU A 293 23.93 11.24 -1.49
C LEU A 293 25.22 11.37 -2.32
N LEU A 294 25.82 10.24 -2.68
CA LEU A 294 27.04 10.15 -3.48
C LEU A 294 26.73 9.80 -4.93
N ALA A 295 25.71 8.99 -5.16
CA ALA A 295 25.18 8.62 -6.46
C ALA A 295 23.64 8.48 -6.35
N PRO A 296 22.88 8.79 -7.43
CA PRO A 296 23.30 9.30 -8.72
C PRO A 296 23.77 10.77 -8.68
N ALA A 297 24.54 11.21 -9.70
CA ALA A 297 25.05 12.56 -9.78
C ALA A 297 24.07 13.59 -10.39
N ALA A 298 23.01 13.12 -11.04
CA ALA A 298 22.00 13.94 -11.69
C ALA A 298 20.63 13.25 -11.66
N ASP A 299 19.58 14.06 -11.80
CA ASP A 299 18.21 13.59 -11.94
C ASP A 299 18.05 12.75 -13.21
N LEU A 300 17.22 11.71 -13.14
CA LEU A 300 16.70 11.01 -14.31
C LEU A 300 15.40 11.68 -14.76
N ALA A 301 15.36 12.19 -15.97
CA ALA A 301 14.15 12.80 -16.51
C ALA A 301 13.03 11.76 -16.73
N ALA A 302 11.78 12.22 -16.68
CA ALA A 302 10.63 11.39 -17.01
C ALA A 302 10.69 10.94 -18.48
N GLU A 303 10.52 9.63 -18.72
CA GLU A 303 10.43 9.05 -20.07
C GLU A 303 9.42 7.91 -20.07
N GLU A 304 8.34 8.02 -20.88
CA GLU A 304 7.15 7.16 -20.80
C GLU A 304 7.43 5.66 -20.98
N ALA A 305 8.49 5.31 -21.70
CA ALA A 305 8.88 3.93 -22.00
C ALA A 305 9.96 3.38 -21.06
N VAL A 306 10.36 4.11 -20.03
CA VAL A 306 11.49 3.78 -19.15
C VAL A 306 11.01 3.47 -17.74
N LEU A 307 11.61 2.45 -17.14
CA LEU A 307 11.49 2.10 -15.73
C LEU A 307 12.87 2.17 -15.07
N ALA A 308 13.05 3.12 -14.15
CA ALA A 308 14.25 3.18 -13.31
C ALA A 308 14.23 2.02 -12.30
N ARG A 309 15.40 1.37 -12.12
CA ARG A 309 15.63 0.29 -11.14
C ARG A 309 16.86 0.64 -10.33
N GLY A 310 16.78 0.48 -9.03
CA GLY A 310 17.88 0.68 -8.10
C GLY A 310 18.36 -0.61 -7.46
#